data_f5370bda0317db37c7d085e860bf28ac
#
_entry.id   f5370bda0317db37c7d085e860bf28ac
#
_cell.length_a   1.000
_cell.length_b   1.000
_cell.length_c   1.000
_cell.angle_alpha   90.00
_cell.angle_beta   90.00
_cell.angle_gamma   90.00
#
_symmetry.space_group_name_H-M   'P 1'
#
loop_
_entity.id
_entity.type
_entity.pdbx_description
1 polymer ?
#
loop_
_entity_poly.entity_id
_entity_poly.type
_entity_poly.pdbx_seq_one_letter_code
_entity_poly.pdbx_strand_id
1 'polypeptide(L)'
;MSKYVPAIEQLVTEIVVRDIKRSTDFYRRLGFELLRDGGDFVELTWEDHRLFLAELSAFPEIGEIEFPSPPKFPLANIRVMVPNVNDHWRVANEIGAHIVVPVGDRYYGLRDFTLADPDGFGVRFASVLRTHAS
;
A
#
# COMPACT_ATOMS: atom_id res chain seq x y z
N MET A 1 12.93 4.03 -28.91
CA MET A 1 13.09 5.23 -28.09
C MET A 1 13.56 4.82 -26.71
N SER A 2 14.66 5.38 -26.24
CA SER A 2 15.16 5.07 -24.90
C SER A 2 14.30 5.75 -23.84
N LYS A 3 14.15 5.07 -22.72
CA LYS A 3 13.42 5.62 -21.56
C LYS A 3 14.29 6.64 -20.85
N TYR A 4 13.68 7.67 -20.31
CA TYR A 4 14.38 8.70 -19.54
C TYR A 4 15.05 8.09 -18.29
N VAL A 5 14.32 7.22 -17.60
CA VAL A 5 14.79 6.49 -16.42
C VAL A 5 14.32 5.04 -16.53
N PRO A 6 14.85 4.12 -15.69
CA PRO A 6 14.34 2.75 -15.65
C PRO A 6 12.84 2.71 -15.39
N ALA A 7 12.18 1.69 -15.91
CA ALA A 7 10.71 1.57 -15.81
C ALA A 7 10.20 1.64 -14.37
N ILE A 8 10.94 1.08 -13.42
CA ILE A 8 10.55 1.07 -12.01
C ILE A 8 10.58 2.46 -11.35
N GLU A 9 11.21 3.43 -12.01
CA GLU A 9 11.31 4.81 -11.51
C GLU A 9 10.46 5.79 -12.30
N GLN A 10 9.82 5.36 -13.38
CA GLN A 10 9.04 6.26 -14.24
C GLN A 10 7.74 6.73 -13.59
N LEU A 11 7.10 5.86 -12.85
CA LEU A 11 5.83 6.15 -12.20
C LEU A 11 5.87 5.53 -10.81
N VAL A 12 5.81 6.38 -9.79
CA VAL A 12 5.88 5.96 -8.40
C VAL A 12 4.74 6.58 -7.63
N THR A 13 4.12 5.79 -6.77
CA THR A 13 3.13 6.29 -5.82
C THR A 13 3.85 6.87 -4.62
N GLU A 14 3.52 8.11 -4.26
CA GLU A 14 3.97 8.75 -3.04
C GLU A 14 2.76 8.99 -2.14
N ILE A 15 2.85 8.55 -0.90
CA ILE A 15 1.79 8.72 0.08
C ILE A 15 2.24 9.71 1.12
N VAL A 16 1.44 10.76 1.35
CA VAL A 16 1.70 11.72 2.43
C VAL A 16 1.09 11.17 3.71
N VAL A 17 1.90 11.12 4.76
CA VAL A 17 1.53 10.50 6.03
C VAL A 17 1.73 11.45 7.19
N ARG A 18 1.00 11.24 8.29
CA ARG A 18 1.12 12.06 9.51
C ARG A 18 2.32 11.69 10.34
N ASP A 19 2.62 10.40 10.43
CA ASP A 19 3.68 9.85 11.27
C ASP A 19 4.45 8.82 10.44
N ILE A 20 5.61 9.21 9.94
CA ILE A 20 6.35 8.38 8.99
C ILE A 20 6.90 7.10 9.62
N LYS A 21 7.24 7.13 10.91
CA LYS A 21 7.73 5.91 11.59
C LYS A 21 6.61 4.89 11.72
N ARG A 22 5.42 5.32 12.09
CA ARG A 22 4.25 4.47 12.19
C ARG A 22 3.89 3.88 10.84
N SER A 23 3.86 4.71 9.80
CA SER A 23 3.50 4.27 8.46
C SER A 23 4.55 3.34 7.88
N THR A 24 5.83 3.64 8.07
CA THR A 24 6.92 2.75 7.63
C THR A 24 6.82 1.38 8.29
N ASP A 25 6.59 1.34 9.60
CA ASP A 25 6.43 0.08 10.33
C ASP A 25 5.22 -0.70 9.82
N PHE A 26 4.11 -0.02 9.59
CA PHE A 26 2.90 -0.62 9.07
C PHE A 26 3.14 -1.31 7.71
N TYR A 27 3.73 -0.60 6.77
CA TYR A 27 3.99 -1.15 5.43
C TYR A 27 5.01 -2.29 5.47
N ARG A 28 6.01 -2.20 6.34
CA ARG A 28 6.98 -3.28 6.50
C ARG A 28 6.34 -4.55 7.06
N ARG A 29 5.41 -4.40 7.98
CA ARG A 29 4.65 -5.55 8.51
C ARG A 29 3.77 -6.19 7.43
N LEU A 30 3.30 -5.42 6.47
CA LEU A 30 2.56 -5.97 5.32
C LEU A 30 3.46 -6.71 4.34
N GLY A 31 4.78 -6.53 4.41
CA GLY A 31 5.72 -7.21 3.53
C GLY A 31 6.56 -6.31 2.65
N PHE A 32 6.38 -4.98 2.71
CA PHE A 32 7.25 -4.05 2.00
C PHE A 32 8.64 -4.03 2.65
N GLU A 33 9.66 -3.87 1.85
CA GLU A 33 11.04 -3.75 2.32
C GLU A 33 11.49 -2.30 2.31
N LEU A 34 12.32 -1.95 3.31
CA LEU A 34 12.90 -0.62 3.39
C LEU A 34 14.06 -0.51 2.40
N LEU A 35 13.97 0.45 1.47
CA LEU A 35 15.05 0.74 0.55
C LEU A 35 15.93 1.88 1.07
N ARG A 36 15.31 2.97 1.52
CA ARG A 36 16.04 4.13 2.04
C ARG A 36 15.20 4.89 3.06
N ASP A 37 15.81 5.23 4.18
CA ASP A 37 15.21 6.06 5.21
C ASP A 37 15.90 7.42 5.22
N GLY A 38 15.18 8.44 4.76
CA GLY A 38 15.66 9.83 4.74
C GLY A 38 15.10 10.70 5.88
N GLY A 39 14.49 10.07 6.88
CA GLY A 39 13.87 10.79 8.00
C GLY A 39 12.42 11.14 7.70
N ASP A 40 12.16 12.26 7.06
CA ASP A 40 10.80 12.70 6.67
C ASP A 40 10.37 12.17 5.30
N PHE A 41 11.21 11.38 4.66
CA PHE A 41 10.96 10.74 3.38
C PHE A 41 11.54 9.34 3.40
N VAL A 42 10.71 8.34 3.08
CA VAL A 42 11.08 6.92 3.09
C VAL A 42 10.76 6.30 1.76
N GLU A 43 11.68 5.51 1.24
CA GLU A 43 11.47 4.70 0.05
C GLU A 43 11.34 3.24 0.45
N LEU A 44 10.23 2.64 0.05
CA LEU A 44 9.94 1.22 0.26
C LEU A 44 9.89 0.52 -1.09
N THR A 45 10.07 -0.80 -1.08
CA THR A 45 9.95 -1.63 -2.27
C THR A 45 9.04 -2.80 -2.02
N TRP A 46 8.35 -3.19 -3.07
CA TRP A 46 7.74 -4.50 -3.21
C TRP A 46 8.35 -5.12 -4.45
N GLU A 47 9.27 -6.07 -4.25
CA GLU A 47 10.12 -6.58 -5.32
C GLU A 47 10.81 -5.39 -6.05
N ASP A 48 10.57 -5.21 -7.34
CA ASP A 48 11.17 -4.12 -8.12
C ASP A 48 10.39 -2.81 -8.07
N HIS A 49 9.20 -2.80 -7.46
CA HIS A 49 8.35 -1.62 -7.44
C HIS A 49 8.64 -0.74 -6.24
N ARG A 50 8.45 0.57 -6.42
CA ARG A 50 8.71 1.58 -5.38
C ARG A 50 7.41 2.10 -4.80
N LEU A 51 7.44 2.38 -3.50
CA LEU A 51 6.41 3.11 -2.79
C LEU A 51 7.11 4.14 -1.92
N PHE A 52 6.75 5.41 -2.05
CA PHE A 52 7.35 6.48 -1.25
C PHE A 52 6.38 6.93 -0.17
N LEU A 53 6.95 7.19 1.02
CA LEU A 53 6.22 7.82 2.12
C LEU A 53 6.87 9.17 2.40
N ALA A 54 6.06 10.22 2.46
CA ALA A 54 6.53 11.57 2.81
C ALA A 54 5.73 12.05 4.01
N GLU A 55 6.43 12.50 5.05
CA GLU A 55 5.74 13.05 6.21
C GLU A 55 5.19 14.44 5.89
N LEU A 56 3.97 14.73 6.33
CA LEU A 56 3.32 16.01 6.04
C LEU A 56 4.18 17.20 6.45
N SER A 57 4.96 17.06 7.53
CA SER A 57 5.88 18.10 7.99
C SER A 57 6.95 18.49 6.99
N ALA A 58 7.21 17.63 5.97
CA ALA A 58 8.14 17.97 4.88
C ALA A 58 7.56 19.00 3.90
N PHE A 59 6.27 19.35 4.02
CA PHE A 59 5.57 20.29 3.14
C PHE A 59 4.97 21.44 3.92
N PRO A 60 5.80 22.31 4.55
CA PRO A 60 5.29 23.37 5.40
C PRO A 60 4.37 24.37 4.66
N GLU A 61 4.53 24.51 3.35
CA GLU A 61 3.70 25.39 2.51
C GLU A 61 2.27 24.88 2.36
N ILE A 62 2.00 23.60 2.60
CA ILE A 62 0.64 23.04 2.51
C ILE A 62 -0.18 23.40 3.75
N GLY A 63 0.49 23.53 4.90
CA GLY A 63 -0.17 23.76 6.18
C GLY A 63 -0.84 22.50 6.71
N GLU A 64 -1.95 22.69 7.42
CA GLU A 64 -2.70 21.58 7.96
C GLU A 64 -3.64 20.97 6.92
N ILE A 65 -3.68 19.66 6.83
CA ILE A 65 -4.68 18.93 6.05
C ILE A 65 -5.40 17.95 6.96
N GLU A 66 -6.66 17.70 6.62
CA GLU A 66 -7.47 16.76 7.37
C GLU A 66 -7.38 15.38 6.73
N PHE A 67 -6.94 14.40 7.53
CA PHE A 67 -6.89 13.01 7.09
C PHE A 67 -8.22 12.32 7.43
N PRO A 68 -8.69 11.40 6.59
CA PRO A 68 -9.91 10.62 6.91
C PRO A 68 -9.74 9.83 8.21
N SER A 69 -10.75 9.93 9.11
CA SER A 69 -10.71 9.17 10.37
C SER A 69 -12.14 8.93 10.88
N PRO A 70 -12.57 7.72 11.10
CA PRO A 70 -12.01 6.52 10.51
C PRO A 70 -12.12 6.58 8.98
N PRO A 71 -11.23 5.92 8.26
CA PRO A 71 -11.29 5.97 6.81
C PRO A 71 -12.58 5.31 6.34
N LYS A 72 -13.30 6.02 5.49
CA LYS A 72 -14.37 5.44 4.70
C LYS A 72 -13.72 4.66 3.56
N PHE A 73 -14.48 4.28 2.56
CA PHE A 73 -13.91 3.58 1.41
C PHE A 73 -12.82 4.48 0.77
N PRO A 74 -11.57 4.04 0.68
CA PRO A 74 -10.51 4.85 0.09
C PRO A 74 -10.81 5.12 -1.40
N LEU A 75 -10.61 6.37 -1.81
CA LEU A 75 -10.84 6.76 -3.20
C LEU A 75 -9.74 6.28 -4.14
N ALA A 76 -8.60 5.89 -3.58
CA ALA A 76 -7.48 5.32 -4.32
C ALA A 76 -6.83 4.22 -3.51
N ASN A 77 -6.26 3.25 -4.20
CA ASN A 77 -5.47 2.22 -3.55
C ASN A 77 -4.31 1.80 -4.44
N ILE A 78 -3.31 1.19 -3.82
CA ILE A 78 -2.33 0.38 -4.53
C ILE A 78 -2.79 -1.07 -4.49
N ARG A 79 -2.66 -1.76 -5.62
CA ARG A 79 -2.96 -3.19 -5.67
C ARG A 79 -1.66 -3.98 -5.79
N VAL A 80 -1.45 -4.88 -4.84
CA VAL A 80 -0.28 -5.76 -4.82
C VAL A 80 -0.75 -7.16 -5.20
N MET A 81 -0.22 -7.68 -6.29
CA MET A 81 -0.51 -9.04 -6.72
C MET A 81 0.42 -10.00 -5.99
N VAL A 82 -0.14 -11.01 -5.36
CA VAL A 82 0.58 -11.97 -4.54
C VAL A 82 0.16 -13.39 -4.90
N PRO A 83 1.03 -14.38 -4.67
CA PRO A 83 0.70 -15.77 -4.98
C PRO A 83 -0.45 -16.34 -4.15
N ASN A 84 -0.52 -15.94 -2.86
CA ASN A 84 -1.54 -16.44 -1.94
C ASN A 84 -2.04 -15.32 -1.06
N VAL A 85 -3.17 -14.73 -1.45
CA VAL A 85 -3.75 -13.60 -0.72
C VAL A 85 -4.16 -13.97 0.70
N ASN A 86 -4.45 -15.23 0.97
CA ASN A 86 -4.87 -15.66 2.31
C ASN A 86 -3.75 -15.45 3.35
N ASP A 87 -2.49 -15.58 2.96
CA ASP A 87 -1.36 -15.28 3.86
C ASP A 87 -1.36 -13.81 4.26
N HIS A 88 -1.61 -12.92 3.32
CA HIS A 88 -1.64 -11.47 3.56
C HIS A 88 -2.89 -11.07 4.35
N TRP A 89 -4.01 -11.75 4.10
CA TRP A 89 -5.23 -11.58 4.88
C TRP A 89 -4.99 -11.89 6.36
N ARG A 90 -4.30 -13.01 6.64
CA ARG A 90 -3.94 -13.38 8.00
C ARG A 90 -3.07 -12.32 8.66
N VAL A 91 -2.01 -11.87 7.97
CA VAL A 91 -1.11 -10.82 8.50
C VAL A 91 -1.87 -9.54 8.77
N ALA A 92 -2.73 -9.09 7.86
CA ALA A 92 -3.52 -7.88 8.03
C ALA A 92 -4.38 -7.93 9.31
N ASN A 93 -4.97 -9.08 9.58
CA ASN A 93 -5.75 -9.26 10.82
C ASN A 93 -4.87 -9.33 12.07
N GLU A 94 -3.72 -9.99 11.98
CA GLU A 94 -2.78 -10.08 13.10
C GLU A 94 -2.24 -8.72 13.54
N ILE A 95 -1.98 -7.82 12.59
CA ILE A 95 -1.49 -6.47 12.92
C ILE A 95 -2.63 -5.49 13.26
N GLY A 96 -3.87 -5.94 13.21
CA GLY A 96 -5.02 -5.09 13.51
C GLY A 96 -5.30 -4.03 12.47
N ALA A 97 -5.01 -4.29 11.20
CA ALA A 97 -5.27 -3.35 10.13
C ALA A 97 -6.78 -3.10 9.97
N HIS A 98 -7.13 -1.89 9.55
CA HIS A 98 -8.53 -1.55 9.27
C HIS A 98 -8.96 -2.18 7.96
N ILE A 99 -9.82 -3.18 8.02
CA ILE A 99 -10.32 -3.87 6.84
C ILE A 99 -11.48 -3.07 6.24
N VAL A 100 -11.33 -2.67 4.99
CA VAL A 100 -12.36 -1.93 4.24
C VAL A 100 -13.25 -2.90 3.47
N VAL A 101 -12.65 -3.86 2.78
CA VAL A 101 -13.36 -4.91 2.04
C VAL A 101 -12.78 -6.25 2.45
N PRO A 102 -13.59 -7.14 3.07
CA PRO A 102 -13.08 -8.45 3.48
C PRO A 102 -12.64 -9.31 2.30
N VAL A 103 -11.78 -10.28 2.58
CA VAL A 103 -11.29 -11.21 1.57
C VAL A 103 -12.44 -11.99 0.95
N GLY A 104 -12.40 -12.16 -0.36
CA GLY A 104 -13.39 -12.93 -1.09
C GLY A 104 -13.04 -13.04 -2.56
N ASP A 105 -13.69 -13.99 -3.21
CA ASP A 105 -13.55 -14.20 -4.65
C ASP A 105 -14.39 -13.19 -5.39
N ARG A 106 -13.84 -12.59 -6.44
CA ARG A 106 -14.51 -11.55 -7.22
C ARG A 106 -14.85 -12.06 -8.62
N TYR A 107 -15.91 -11.51 -9.18
CA TYR A 107 -16.38 -11.90 -10.51
C TYR A 107 -15.34 -11.65 -11.61
N TYR A 108 -14.39 -10.73 -11.36
CA TYR A 108 -13.35 -10.38 -12.34
C TYR A 108 -12.12 -11.27 -12.26
N GLY A 109 -12.19 -12.39 -11.55
CA GLY A 109 -11.13 -13.40 -11.58
C GLY A 109 -10.01 -13.22 -10.54
N LEU A 110 -10.25 -12.44 -9.52
CA LEU A 110 -9.32 -12.25 -8.41
C LEU A 110 -9.96 -12.62 -7.08
N ARG A 111 -9.14 -13.10 -6.17
CA ARG A 111 -9.47 -13.14 -4.75
C ARG A 111 -8.70 -12.02 -4.10
N ASP A 112 -9.38 -11.10 -3.45
CA ASP A 112 -8.74 -9.91 -2.90
C ASP A 112 -9.38 -9.44 -1.61
N PHE A 113 -8.70 -8.52 -0.94
CA PHE A 113 -9.24 -7.71 0.14
C PHE A 113 -8.58 -6.34 0.09
N THR A 114 -9.24 -5.36 0.71
CA THR A 114 -8.71 -4.00 0.81
C THR A 114 -8.65 -3.60 2.27
N LEU A 115 -7.53 -3.04 2.67
CA LEU A 115 -7.36 -2.42 3.98
C LEU A 115 -7.05 -0.94 3.80
N ALA A 116 -7.23 -0.17 4.85
CA ALA A 116 -6.77 1.20 4.92
C ALA A 116 -5.50 1.28 5.77
N ASP A 117 -4.53 2.09 5.33
CA ASP A 117 -3.36 2.35 6.12
C ASP A 117 -3.69 3.29 7.29
N PRO A 118 -2.73 3.61 8.20
CA PRO A 118 -3.03 4.47 9.35
C PRO A 118 -3.61 5.85 9.00
N ASP A 119 -3.40 6.33 7.79
CA ASP A 119 -3.90 7.63 7.34
C ASP A 119 -5.09 7.52 6.37
N GLY A 120 -5.58 6.30 6.14
CA GLY A 120 -6.77 6.09 5.32
C GLY A 120 -6.51 5.78 3.85
N PHE A 121 -5.25 5.64 3.46
CA PHE A 121 -4.91 5.24 2.09
C PHE A 121 -5.19 3.74 1.89
N GLY A 122 -5.73 3.38 0.72
CA GLY A 122 -6.09 1.99 0.43
C GLY A 122 -4.92 1.13 0.01
N VAL A 123 -4.86 -0.08 0.57
CA VAL A 123 -3.93 -1.13 0.13
C VAL A 123 -4.74 -2.37 -0.17
N ARG A 124 -4.61 -2.88 -1.38
CA ARG A 124 -5.36 -4.02 -1.87
C ARG A 124 -4.40 -5.13 -2.24
N PHE A 125 -4.57 -6.30 -1.61
CA PHE A 125 -3.83 -7.51 -1.98
C PHE A 125 -4.74 -8.42 -2.78
N ALA A 126 -4.20 -9.02 -3.84
CA ALA A 126 -4.98 -9.85 -4.73
C ALA A 126 -4.16 -11.03 -5.26
N SER A 127 -4.83 -12.16 -5.40
CA SER A 127 -4.30 -13.34 -6.09
C SER A 127 -5.21 -13.68 -7.26
N VAL A 128 -4.63 -14.21 -8.33
CA VAL A 128 -5.40 -14.69 -9.46
C VAL A 128 -6.18 -15.93 -9.03
N LEU A 129 -7.49 -15.94 -9.30
CA LEU A 129 -8.28 -17.15 -9.14
C LEU A 129 -7.89 -18.11 -10.25
N ARG A 130 -7.40 -19.29 -9.85
CA ARG A 130 -7.12 -20.33 -10.81
C ARG A 130 -8.44 -20.99 -11.16
N THR A 131 -8.84 -20.83 -12.41
CA THR A 131 -9.89 -21.68 -12.95
C THR A 131 -9.37 -23.10 -12.83
N HIS A 132 -10.25 -24.02 -12.49
CA HIS A 132 -9.96 -25.43 -12.65
C HIS A 132 -9.80 -25.70 -14.13
N ALA A 133 -8.63 -25.32 -14.66
CA ALA A 133 -8.26 -25.85 -15.95
C ALA A 133 -8.04 -27.32 -15.70
N SER A 134 -8.99 -28.00 -16.11
CA SER A 134 -8.74 -29.40 -16.28
C SER A 134 -7.48 -29.59 -17.11
#